data_1cb11ab79436f7d72cccde5a5bf1dab0
#
_entry.id   1cb11ab79436f7d72cccde5a5bf1dab0
#
_cell.length_a   1.000
_cell.length_b   1.000
_cell.length_c   1.000
_cell.angle_alpha   90.00
_cell.angle_beta   90.00
_cell.angle_gamma   90.00
#
_symmetry.space_group_name_H-M   'P 1'
#
loop_
_entity.id
_entity.type
_entity.pdbx_description
1 polymer ?
#
loop_
_entity_poly.entity_id
_entity_poly.type
_entity_poly.pdbx_seq_one_letter_code
_entity_poly.pdbx_strand_id
1 'polypeptide(L)'
;NKKLIFKSTKIKKLRNIEYLDEFEAKKILSSKNLSIPNSIKSSRMKDLNKVKEIGYPVVLKVLSKNLIHKTEHSAVKTNLINEIDLKKALGDMKSNLNKNFPNFNTDNFLIEKMEPEPICELVIGIKKDKIFGIIVTIGAGGIFIDLFRDIKIMVGPVTPKEIMDNLMSLKISKILTGYRGSKITNINNIVQFI
;
A
#
# COMPACT_ATOMS: atom_id res chain seq x y z
N ASN A 1 36.99 15.38 -8.93
CA ASN A 1 35.80 15.63 -9.76
C ASN A 1 35.42 14.37 -10.54
N LYS A 2 34.67 13.43 -9.91
CA LYS A 2 34.04 12.33 -10.64
C LYS A 2 32.63 12.80 -11.07
N LYS A 3 32.48 13.11 -12.36
CA LYS A 3 31.17 13.29 -13.00
C LYS A 3 30.41 11.98 -12.92
N LEU A 4 29.35 11.93 -12.13
CA LEU A 4 28.35 10.86 -12.16
C LEU A 4 27.56 10.98 -13.48
N ILE A 5 27.87 10.10 -14.42
CA ILE A 5 27.12 9.98 -15.68
C ILE A 5 25.88 9.12 -15.38
N PHE A 6 24.74 9.76 -15.17
CA PHE A 6 23.47 9.05 -15.12
C PHE A 6 23.13 8.55 -16.52
N LYS A 7 23.16 7.23 -16.73
CA LYS A 7 22.55 6.62 -17.91
C LYS A 7 21.04 6.79 -17.80
N SER A 8 20.49 7.72 -18.54
CA SER A 8 19.04 7.87 -18.73
C SER A 8 18.48 6.56 -19.32
N THR A 9 17.91 5.73 -18.49
CA THR A 9 17.10 4.62 -18.98
C THR A 9 15.89 5.24 -19.65
N LYS A 10 15.70 5.05 -20.95
CA LYS A 10 14.54 5.50 -21.71
C LYS A 10 13.27 4.96 -21.02
N ILE A 11 12.63 5.79 -20.24
CA ILE A 11 11.29 5.51 -19.71
C ILE A 11 10.38 5.47 -20.94
N LYS A 12 9.93 4.28 -21.33
CA LYS A 12 8.86 4.12 -22.32
C LYS A 12 7.72 5.03 -21.88
N LYS A 13 7.36 5.99 -22.74
CA LYS A 13 6.24 6.89 -22.54
C LYS A 13 5.00 6.04 -22.23
N LEU A 14 4.62 5.96 -20.94
CA LEU A 14 3.41 5.29 -20.50
C LEU A 14 2.24 6.09 -21.08
N ARG A 15 1.68 5.59 -22.18
CA ARG A 15 0.49 6.16 -22.81
C ARG A 15 -0.70 5.90 -21.88
N ASN A 16 -1.30 6.96 -21.35
CA ASN A 16 -2.63 7.00 -20.71
C ASN A 16 -2.91 5.93 -19.65
N ILE A 17 -2.06 5.81 -18.62
CA ILE A 17 -2.45 5.10 -17.39
C ILE A 17 -2.98 6.17 -16.43
N GLU A 18 -4.28 6.38 -16.43
CA GLU A 18 -4.88 7.37 -15.54
C GLU A 18 -4.85 6.87 -14.09
N TYR A 19 -5.17 5.60 -13.84
CA TYR A 19 -5.15 5.00 -12.50
C TYR A 19 -4.95 3.49 -12.58
N LEU A 20 -4.14 2.94 -11.67
CA LEU A 20 -4.01 1.50 -11.43
C LEU A 20 -4.93 1.08 -10.28
N ASP A 21 -5.50 -0.13 -10.34
CA ASP A 21 -6.09 -0.71 -9.15
C ASP A 21 -4.99 -1.21 -8.19
N GLU A 22 -5.37 -1.50 -6.94
CA GLU A 22 -4.42 -1.93 -5.91
C GLU A 22 -3.66 -3.21 -6.29
N PHE A 23 -4.30 -4.14 -6.99
CA PHE A 23 -3.68 -5.38 -7.44
C PHE A 23 -2.66 -5.13 -8.55
N GLU A 24 -2.98 -4.26 -9.50
CA GLU A 24 -2.06 -3.85 -10.59
C GLU A 24 -0.84 -3.12 -10.02
N ALA A 25 -1.06 -2.20 -9.08
CA ALA A 25 0.03 -1.49 -8.40
C ALA A 25 0.96 -2.45 -7.64
N LYS A 26 0.39 -3.39 -6.88
CA LYS A 26 1.16 -4.41 -6.16
C LYS A 26 2.00 -5.30 -7.09
N LYS A 27 1.48 -5.68 -8.25
CA LYS A 27 2.27 -6.42 -9.25
C LYS A 27 3.51 -5.64 -9.70
N ILE A 28 3.37 -4.34 -9.90
CA ILE A 28 4.51 -3.49 -10.27
C ILE A 28 5.53 -3.46 -9.14
N LEU A 29 5.09 -3.25 -7.89
CA LEU A 29 5.98 -3.25 -6.73
C LEU A 29 6.71 -4.59 -6.58
N SER A 30 6.00 -5.70 -6.69
CA SER A 30 6.59 -7.05 -6.65
C SER A 30 7.63 -7.26 -7.75
N SER A 31 7.38 -6.76 -8.97
CA SER A 31 8.36 -6.84 -10.08
C SER A 31 9.64 -6.04 -9.83
N LYS A 32 9.65 -5.18 -8.81
CA LYS A 32 10.81 -4.42 -8.33
C LYS A 32 11.40 -5.03 -7.05
N ASN A 33 11.07 -6.28 -6.75
CA ASN A 33 11.51 -7.01 -5.55
C ASN A 33 11.05 -6.38 -4.23
N LEU A 34 10.00 -5.56 -4.25
CA LEU A 34 9.40 -5.04 -3.03
C LEU A 34 8.46 -6.09 -2.44
N SER A 35 8.56 -6.31 -1.13
CA SER A 35 7.70 -7.25 -0.43
C SER A 35 6.27 -6.75 -0.39
N ILE A 36 5.34 -7.59 -0.81
CA ILE A 36 3.91 -7.34 -0.77
C ILE A 36 3.19 -8.52 -0.13
N PRO A 37 2.03 -8.33 0.51
CA PRO A 37 1.21 -9.45 0.98
C PRO A 37 0.80 -10.36 -0.17
N ASN A 38 0.81 -11.67 0.07
CA ASN A 38 0.27 -12.64 -0.88
C ASN A 38 -1.20 -12.34 -1.16
N SER A 39 -1.57 -12.23 -2.43
CA SER A 39 -2.91 -11.78 -2.80
C SER A 39 -3.46 -12.48 -4.03
N ILE A 40 -4.78 -12.56 -4.09
CA ILE A 40 -5.55 -13.10 -5.22
C ILE A 40 -6.56 -12.05 -5.65
N LYS A 41 -6.63 -11.78 -6.96
CA LYS A 41 -7.75 -11.07 -7.57
C LYS A 41 -8.84 -12.08 -7.87
N SER A 42 -10.03 -11.85 -7.34
CA SER A 42 -11.21 -12.70 -7.54
C SER A 42 -12.36 -11.90 -8.11
N SER A 43 -13.01 -12.44 -9.11
CA SER A 43 -14.27 -11.92 -9.65
C SER A 43 -15.47 -12.82 -9.34
N ARG A 44 -15.22 -14.06 -8.88
CA ARG A 44 -16.24 -15.09 -8.70
C ARG A 44 -16.04 -15.87 -7.40
N MET A 45 -17.14 -16.34 -6.83
CA MET A 45 -17.11 -17.22 -5.64
C MET A 45 -16.28 -18.50 -5.87
N LYS A 46 -16.13 -18.97 -7.10
CA LYS A 46 -15.35 -20.19 -7.44
C LYS A 46 -13.85 -20.04 -7.18
N ASP A 47 -13.33 -18.81 -7.22
CA ASP A 47 -11.91 -18.57 -7.01
C ASP A 47 -11.49 -18.66 -5.54
N LEU A 48 -12.44 -18.77 -4.61
CA LEU A 48 -12.17 -18.82 -3.18
C LEU A 48 -11.35 -20.07 -2.77
N ASN A 49 -11.37 -21.12 -3.57
CA ASN A 49 -10.53 -22.31 -3.32
C ASN A 49 -9.03 -21.99 -3.32
N LYS A 50 -8.62 -21.00 -4.11
CA LYS A 50 -7.22 -20.53 -4.18
C LYS A 50 -6.77 -19.81 -2.91
N VAL A 51 -7.73 -19.35 -2.09
CA VAL A 51 -7.42 -18.67 -0.82
C VAL A 51 -6.74 -19.62 0.16
N LYS A 52 -6.96 -20.93 0.03
CA LYS A 52 -6.26 -21.94 0.84
C LYS A 52 -4.74 -21.90 0.64
N GLU A 53 -4.29 -21.49 -0.55
CA GLU A 53 -2.85 -21.34 -0.85
C GLU A 53 -2.23 -20.13 -0.14
N ILE A 54 -3.01 -19.06 0.08
CA ILE A 54 -2.59 -17.89 0.84
C ILE A 54 -2.60 -18.17 2.35
N GLY A 55 -3.55 -18.98 2.81
CA GLY A 55 -3.82 -19.28 4.22
C GLY A 55 -4.56 -18.14 4.93
N TYR A 56 -5.38 -18.54 5.91
CA TYR A 56 -6.10 -17.60 6.78
C TYR A 56 -5.24 -17.11 7.95
N PRO A 57 -5.58 -15.99 8.61
CA PRO A 57 -6.65 -15.06 8.25
C PRO A 57 -6.34 -14.24 7.01
N VAL A 58 -7.40 -13.74 6.35
CA VAL A 58 -7.29 -12.89 5.15
C VAL A 58 -8.07 -11.58 5.30
N VAL A 59 -7.73 -10.64 4.43
CA VAL A 59 -8.43 -9.37 4.24
C VAL A 59 -9.13 -9.40 2.88
N LEU A 60 -10.38 -8.98 2.84
CA LEU A 60 -11.17 -8.79 1.63
C LEU A 60 -11.31 -7.31 1.33
N LYS A 61 -10.96 -6.88 0.11
CA LYS A 61 -11.06 -5.50 -0.35
C LYS A 61 -11.76 -5.44 -1.70
N VAL A 62 -12.54 -4.39 -1.94
CA VAL A 62 -13.04 -4.09 -3.29
C VAL A 62 -11.91 -3.54 -4.15
N LEU A 63 -11.75 -4.08 -5.35
CA LEU A 63 -10.88 -3.51 -6.36
C LEU A 63 -11.66 -2.50 -7.20
N SER A 64 -11.28 -1.24 -7.08
CA SER A 64 -11.83 -0.15 -7.87
C SER A 64 -10.79 0.95 -8.07
N LYS A 65 -10.79 1.51 -9.26
CA LYS A 65 -10.00 2.70 -9.60
C LYS A 65 -10.67 3.99 -9.11
N ASN A 66 -11.98 3.93 -8.84
CA ASN A 66 -12.80 5.11 -8.53
C ASN A 66 -13.20 5.22 -7.05
N LEU A 67 -13.06 4.15 -6.27
CA LEU A 67 -13.43 4.15 -4.85
C LEU A 67 -12.20 4.47 -3.99
N ILE A 68 -12.07 5.74 -3.59
CA ILE A 68 -10.87 6.24 -2.90
C ILE A 68 -10.92 5.86 -1.42
N HIS A 69 -11.96 6.11 -0.68
CA HIS A 69 -12.05 5.85 0.77
C HIS A 69 -12.74 4.51 1.08
N LYS A 70 -12.08 3.40 0.72
CA LYS A 70 -12.63 2.03 0.83
C LYS A 70 -13.15 1.67 2.22
N THR A 71 -12.47 2.10 3.26
CA THR A 71 -12.85 1.78 4.66
C THR A 71 -14.14 2.46 5.06
N GLU A 72 -14.33 3.72 4.71
CA GLU A 72 -15.55 4.49 4.99
C GLU A 72 -16.78 3.89 4.30
N HIS A 73 -16.60 3.25 3.16
CA HIS A 73 -17.66 2.62 2.39
C HIS A 73 -17.86 1.13 2.70
N SER A 74 -17.32 0.62 3.80
CA SER A 74 -17.36 -0.81 4.14
C SER A 74 -16.80 -1.72 3.03
N ALA A 75 -15.90 -1.19 2.21
CA ALA A 75 -15.29 -1.88 1.09
C ALA A 75 -14.00 -2.65 1.48
N VAL A 76 -13.71 -2.75 2.79
CA VAL A 76 -12.64 -3.56 3.39
C VAL A 76 -13.23 -4.37 4.54
N LYS A 77 -12.91 -5.66 4.59
CA LYS A 77 -13.21 -6.57 5.71
C LYS A 77 -11.93 -7.28 6.11
N THR A 78 -11.58 -7.18 7.37
CA THR A 78 -10.35 -7.75 7.94
C THR A 78 -10.67 -8.95 8.83
N ASN A 79 -9.65 -9.69 9.21
CA ASN A 79 -9.73 -10.80 10.17
C ASN A 79 -10.71 -11.90 9.78
N LEU A 80 -10.76 -12.25 8.49
CA LEU A 80 -11.57 -13.37 8.00
C LEU A 80 -10.76 -14.65 8.23
N ILE A 81 -11.18 -15.46 9.20
CA ILE A 81 -10.39 -16.57 9.73
C ILE A 81 -10.65 -17.91 9.02
N ASN A 82 -11.68 -17.98 8.19
CA ASN A 82 -12.05 -19.18 7.44
C ASN A 82 -12.85 -18.84 6.18
N GLU A 83 -13.17 -19.87 5.40
CA GLU A 83 -13.92 -19.74 4.14
C GLU A 83 -15.36 -19.28 4.35
N ILE A 84 -15.98 -19.65 5.46
CA ILE A 84 -17.37 -19.26 5.79
C ILE A 84 -17.44 -17.77 6.02
N ASP A 85 -16.53 -17.23 6.84
CA ASP A 85 -16.42 -15.80 7.11
C ASP A 85 -16.17 -15.01 5.83
N LEU A 86 -15.25 -15.52 4.98
CA LEU A 86 -14.96 -14.89 3.71
C LEU A 86 -16.17 -14.85 2.77
N LYS A 87 -16.92 -15.95 2.64
CA LYS A 87 -18.16 -16.00 1.83
C LYS A 87 -19.21 -15.04 2.34
N LYS A 88 -19.42 -15.01 3.65
CA LYS A 88 -20.36 -14.08 4.29
C LYS A 88 -19.95 -12.63 4.05
N ALA A 89 -18.68 -12.29 4.32
CA ALA A 89 -18.15 -10.94 4.11
C ALA A 89 -18.29 -10.48 2.66
N LEU A 90 -18.07 -11.37 1.70
CA LEU A 90 -18.23 -11.09 0.28
C LEU A 90 -19.69 -10.79 -0.09
N GLY A 91 -20.65 -11.58 0.43
CA GLY A 91 -22.07 -11.37 0.23
C GLY A 91 -22.54 -10.04 0.82
N ASP A 92 -22.17 -9.77 2.07
CA ASP A 92 -22.53 -8.53 2.77
C ASP A 92 -21.94 -7.30 2.06
N MET A 93 -20.68 -7.39 1.62
CA MET A 93 -20.00 -6.31 0.91
C MET A 93 -20.67 -6.01 -0.43
N LYS A 94 -21.01 -7.04 -1.23
CA LYS A 94 -21.74 -6.87 -2.50
C LYS A 94 -23.11 -6.23 -2.27
N SER A 95 -23.85 -6.71 -1.28
CA SER A 95 -25.18 -6.17 -0.94
C SER A 95 -25.10 -4.68 -0.57
N ASN A 96 -24.16 -4.32 0.33
CA ASN A 96 -23.96 -2.95 0.76
C ASN A 96 -23.56 -2.01 -0.38
N LEU A 97 -22.64 -2.46 -1.23
CA LEU A 97 -22.17 -1.65 -2.36
C LEU A 97 -23.26 -1.44 -3.41
N ASN A 98 -24.02 -2.49 -3.75
CA ASN A 98 -25.15 -2.37 -4.68
C ASN A 98 -26.23 -1.43 -4.17
N LYS A 99 -26.47 -1.41 -2.85
CA LYS A 99 -27.45 -0.52 -2.22
C LYS A 99 -27.00 0.94 -2.25
N ASN A 100 -25.74 1.19 -1.93
CA ASN A 100 -25.21 2.55 -1.77
C ASN A 100 -24.63 3.14 -3.07
N PHE A 101 -24.23 2.27 -4.00
CA PHE A 101 -23.59 2.62 -5.27
C PHE A 101 -24.14 1.77 -6.42
N PRO A 102 -25.39 1.95 -6.84
CA PRO A 102 -26.07 1.06 -7.79
C PRO A 102 -25.40 0.99 -9.17
N ASN A 103 -24.62 1.99 -9.53
CA ASN A 103 -23.86 2.02 -10.80
C ASN A 103 -22.40 1.53 -10.64
N PHE A 104 -22.05 1.00 -9.47
CA PHE A 104 -20.70 0.56 -9.19
C PHE A 104 -20.54 -0.93 -9.53
N ASN A 105 -19.57 -1.24 -10.40
CA ASN A 105 -19.24 -2.64 -10.67
C ASN A 105 -18.50 -3.27 -9.49
N THR A 106 -19.18 -4.16 -8.78
CA THR A 106 -18.68 -4.84 -7.57
C THR A 106 -18.09 -6.22 -7.86
N ASP A 107 -17.70 -6.52 -9.09
CA ASP A 107 -17.28 -7.88 -9.46
C ASP A 107 -15.79 -8.17 -9.24
N ASN A 108 -14.99 -7.18 -8.84
CA ASN A 108 -13.58 -7.38 -8.62
C ASN A 108 -13.19 -7.16 -7.15
N PHE A 109 -12.61 -8.18 -6.56
CA PHE A 109 -12.15 -8.19 -5.18
C PHE A 109 -10.68 -8.56 -5.11
N LEU A 110 -10.00 -8.03 -4.11
CA LEU A 110 -8.68 -8.43 -3.68
C LEU A 110 -8.81 -9.17 -2.36
N ILE A 111 -8.29 -10.39 -2.33
CA ILE A 111 -8.17 -11.19 -1.12
C ILE A 111 -6.69 -11.31 -0.82
N GLU A 112 -6.27 -10.87 0.36
CA GLU A 112 -4.87 -10.83 0.75
C GLU A 112 -4.65 -11.56 2.06
N LYS A 113 -3.46 -12.14 2.22
CA LYS A 113 -2.99 -12.59 3.53
C LYS A 113 -3.06 -11.42 4.49
N MET A 114 -3.69 -11.62 5.63
CA MET A 114 -3.66 -10.63 6.70
C MET A 114 -2.28 -10.68 7.35
N GLU A 115 -1.56 -9.58 7.26
CA GLU A 115 -0.29 -9.43 7.95
C GLU A 115 -0.54 -9.26 9.47
N PRO A 116 0.42 -9.65 10.32
CA PRO A 116 0.37 -9.35 11.74
C PRO A 116 0.22 -7.85 12.00
N GLU A 117 -0.23 -7.50 13.18
CA GLU A 117 -0.35 -6.10 13.57
C GLU A 117 1.01 -5.38 13.40
N PRO A 118 1.05 -4.30 12.63
CA PRO A 118 2.29 -3.60 12.37
C PRO A 118 2.75 -2.82 13.61
N ILE A 119 4.05 -2.63 13.75
CA ILE A 119 4.60 -1.73 14.79
C ILE A 119 4.10 -0.30 14.55
N CYS A 120 4.10 0.13 13.31
CA CYS A 120 3.48 1.37 12.83
C CYS A 120 3.33 1.32 11.31
N GLU A 121 2.59 2.26 10.77
CA GLU A 121 2.42 2.44 9.32
C GLU A 121 3.22 3.66 8.86
N LEU A 122 3.86 3.54 7.71
CA LEU A 122 4.55 4.63 7.04
C LEU A 122 3.87 4.91 5.70
N VAL A 123 3.79 6.17 5.32
CA VAL A 123 3.42 6.59 3.98
C VAL A 123 4.67 6.97 3.20
N ILE A 124 4.78 6.42 1.98
CA ILE A 124 5.82 6.76 1.02
C ILE A 124 5.12 7.16 -0.27
N GLY A 125 5.39 8.37 -0.73
CA GLY A 125 4.83 8.90 -1.97
C GLY A 125 5.93 9.34 -2.92
N ILE A 126 5.76 9.04 -4.21
CA ILE A 126 6.66 9.51 -5.27
C ILE A 126 5.80 10.22 -6.31
N LYS A 127 6.15 11.46 -6.60
CA LYS A 127 5.46 12.29 -7.59
C LYS A 127 6.46 12.93 -8.54
N LYS A 128 6.13 12.93 -9.82
CA LYS A 128 6.86 13.75 -10.79
C LYS A 128 6.26 15.16 -10.80
N ASP A 129 7.03 16.13 -10.35
CA ASP A 129 6.70 17.54 -10.41
C ASP A 129 7.27 18.18 -11.70
N LYS A 130 6.59 19.19 -12.22
CA LYS A 130 7.01 19.87 -13.46
C LYS A 130 8.24 20.77 -13.28
N ILE A 131 8.42 21.30 -12.07
CA ILE A 131 9.47 22.26 -11.72
C ILE A 131 10.61 21.54 -11.01
N PHE A 132 10.28 20.77 -9.97
CA PHE A 132 11.28 20.16 -9.09
C PHE A 132 11.72 18.75 -9.52
N GLY A 133 11.10 18.16 -10.57
CA GLY A 133 11.43 16.80 -11.00
C GLY A 133 10.78 15.74 -10.13
N ILE A 134 11.56 14.81 -9.59
CA ILE A 134 11.04 13.75 -8.70
C ILE A 134 10.92 14.32 -7.29
N ILE A 135 9.75 14.19 -6.70
CA ILE A 135 9.51 14.49 -5.28
C ILE A 135 9.24 13.18 -4.56
N VAL A 136 9.95 12.96 -3.48
CA VAL A 136 9.76 11.83 -2.57
C VAL A 136 9.19 12.34 -1.25
N THR A 137 8.11 11.74 -0.79
CA THR A 137 7.46 12.07 0.49
C THR A 137 7.54 10.86 1.39
N ILE A 138 7.92 11.04 2.65
CA ILE A 138 7.87 10.02 3.70
C ILE A 138 7.17 10.59 4.93
N GLY A 139 6.45 9.74 5.67
CA GLY A 139 5.78 10.20 6.87
C GLY A 139 5.07 9.09 7.63
N ALA A 140 4.43 9.46 8.73
CA ALA A 140 3.55 8.58 9.47
C ALA A 140 2.34 8.20 8.61
N GLY A 141 2.00 6.92 8.58
CA GLY A 141 0.89 6.35 7.82
C GLY A 141 -0.36 6.11 8.68
N GLY A 142 -1.36 5.47 8.07
CA GLY A 142 -2.61 5.12 8.74
C GLY A 142 -3.31 6.33 9.34
N ILE A 143 -3.93 6.13 10.52
CA ILE A 143 -4.66 7.17 11.24
C ILE A 143 -3.79 8.36 11.65
N PHE A 144 -2.47 8.20 11.65
CA PHE A 144 -1.54 9.26 12.07
C PHE A 144 -1.28 10.30 10.98
N ILE A 145 -1.66 10.04 9.72
CA ILE A 145 -1.53 11.01 8.61
C ILE A 145 -2.27 12.30 8.96
N ASP A 146 -3.53 12.17 9.35
CA ASP A 146 -4.41 13.31 9.60
C ASP A 146 -4.14 13.96 10.95
N LEU A 147 -3.78 13.16 11.97
CA LEU A 147 -3.57 13.65 13.34
C LEU A 147 -2.26 14.40 13.51
N PHE A 148 -1.17 13.92 12.96
CA PHE A 148 0.16 14.46 13.29
C PHE A 148 0.79 15.26 12.16
N ARG A 149 0.35 15.06 10.90
CA ARG A 149 0.97 15.68 9.71
C ARG A 149 2.49 15.56 9.72
N ASP A 150 2.99 14.42 10.22
CA ASP A 150 4.41 14.12 10.38
C ASP A 150 4.97 13.63 9.06
N ILE A 151 5.29 14.55 8.18
CA ILE A 151 5.68 14.31 6.79
C ILE A 151 6.98 15.06 6.48
N LYS A 152 7.86 14.42 5.71
CA LYS A 152 9.05 15.03 5.09
C LYS A 152 8.97 14.92 3.58
N ILE A 153 9.43 15.95 2.91
CA ILE A 153 9.45 16.06 1.46
C ILE A 153 10.90 16.23 1.02
N MET A 154 11.33 15.41 0.08
CA MET A 154 12.67 15.44 -0.50
C MET A 154 12.57 15.65 -2.01
N VAL A 155 13.52 16.34 -2.59
CA VAL A 155 13.62 16.52 -4.04
C VAL A 155 14.66 15.54 -4.57
N GLY A 156 14.25 14.70 -5.52
CA GLY A 156 15.13 13.67 -6.09
C GLY A 156 16.15 14.23 -7.09
N PRO A 157 17.26 13.50 -7.32
CA PRO A 157 17.54 12.17 -6.77
C PRO A 157 17.94 12.23 -5.29
N VAL A 158 17.37 11.35 -4.48
CA VAL A 158 17.64 11.25 -3.03
C VAL A 158 18.73 10.22 -2.75
N THR A 159 19.52 10.46 -1.71
CA THR A 159 20.55 9.52 -1.26
C THR A 159 20.02 8.71 -0.06
N PRO A 160 20.56 7.48 0.18
CA PRO A 160 20.21 6.72 1.38
C PRO A 160 20.42 7.51 2.69
N LYS A 161 21.44 8.37 2.74
CA LYS A 161 21.68 9.22 3.89
C LYS A 161 20.57 10.24 4.09
N GLU A 162 20.16 10.94 3.03
CA GLU A 162 19.05 11.90 3.11
C GLU A 162 17.73 11.24 3.52
N ILE A 163 17.46 10.04 3.01
CA ILE A 163 16.28 9.25 3.41
C ILE A 163 16.37 8.94 4.91
N MET A 164 17.52 8.44 5.37
CA MET A 164 17.76 8.12 6.78
C MET A 164 17.56 9.36 7.67
N ASP A 165 18.21 10.48 7.34
CA ASP A 165 18.14 11.71 8.13
C ASP A 165 16.69 12.24 8.21
N ASN A 166 15.96 12.23 7.11
CA ASN A 166 14.56 12.65 7.08
C ASN A 166 13.65 11.67 7.84
N LEU A 167 13.84 10.36 7.69
CA LEU A 167 13.08 9.34 8.42
C LEU A 167 13.27 9.49 9.94
N MET A 168 14.52 9.64 10.38
CA MET A 168 14.86 9.81 11.80
C MET A 168 14.38 11.13 12.39
N SER A 169 14.14 12.15 11.57
CA SER A 169 13.58 13.43 11.99
C SER A 169 12.05 13.43 12.17
N LEU A 170 11.36 12.37 11.73
CA LEU A 170 9.92 12.19 11.94
C LEU A 170 9.63 11.86 13.42
N LYS A 171 8.48 12.26 13.93
CA LYS A 171 8.03 11.89 15.27
C LYS A 171 7.82 10.39 15.40
N ILE A 172 7.33 9.74 14.31
CA ILE A 172 7.09 8.29 14.22
C ILE A 172 8.38 7.49 14.37
N SER A 173 9.55 8.07 14.11
CA SER A 173 10.85 7.39 14.25
C SER A 173 11.09 6.85 15.66
N LYS A 174 10.55 7.49 16.67
CA LYS A 174 10.64 7.03 18.06
C LYS A 174 10.02 5.64 18.25
N ILE A 175 8.90 5.36 17.55
CA ILE A 175 8.25 4.04 17.58
C ILE A 175 9.14 3.02 16.86
N LEU A 176 9.70 3.37 15.72
CA LEU A 176 10.59 2.51 14.95
C LEU A 176 11.85 2.11 15.71
N THR A 177 12.32 2.98 16.62
CA THR A 177 13.52 2.76 17.44
C THR A 177 13.25 2.15 18.81
N GLY A 178 12.02 1.71 19.10
CA GLY A 178 11.71 0.94 20.32
C GLY A 178 11.12 1.76 21.46
N TYR A 179 10.32 2.79 21.17
CA TYR A 179 9.68 3.58 22.22
C TYR A 179 8.81 2.73 23.16
N ARG A 180 9.01 2.90 24.47
CA ARG A 180 8.29 2.20 25.55
C ARG A 180 8.25 0.67 25.39
N GLY A 181 9.35 0.07 24.90
CA GLY A 181 9.46 -1.38 24.77
C GLY A 181 8.82 -1.96 23.49
N SER A 182 8.42 -1.12 22.54
CA SER A 182 8.02 -1.58 21.20
C SER A 182 9.20 -2.28 20.51
N LYS A 183 8.89 -3.18 19.57
CA LYS A 183 9.94 -3.85 18.77
C LYS A 183 10.73 -2.81 17.98
N ILE A 184 12.07 -3.00 17.96
CA ILE A 184 12.95 -2.18 17.13
C ILE A 184 12.85 -2.64 15.69
N THR A 185 12.64 -1.70 14.78
CA THR A 185 12.60 -1.97 13.33
C THR A 185 13.99 -1.81 12.73
N ASN A 186 14.32 -2.62 11.73
CA ASN A 186 15.52 -2.41 10.96
C ASN A 186 15.35 -1.22 10.01
N ILE A 187 15.83 -0.05 10.43
CA ILE A 187 15.72 1.21 9.69
C ILE A 187 16.37 1.12 8.31
N ASN A 188 17.48 0.39 8.19
CA ASN A 188 18.17 0.23 6.90
C ASN A 188 17.28 -0.45 5.85
N ASN A 189 16.43 -1.40 6.25
CA ASN A 189 15.48 -2.03 5.34
C ASN A 189 14.45 -1.03 4.82
N ILE A 190 14.01 -0.09 5.67
CA ILE A 190 13.08 0.98 5.25
C ILE A 190 13.77 1.91 4.26
N VAL A 191 15.02 2.31 4.54
CA VAL A 191 15.81 3.16 3.64
C VAL A 191 16.04 2.51 2.28
N GLN A 192 16.29 1.19 2.26
CA GLN A 192 16.47 0.44 1.00
C GLN A 192 15.16 0.28 0.21
N PHE A 193 14.03 0.31 0.90
CA PHE A 193 12.71 0.22 0.27
C PHE A 193 12.36 1.53 -0.48
N ILE A 194 12.83 2.68 -0.03
CA ILE A 194 12.58 4.00 -0.61
C ILE A 194 13.56 4.31 -1.75
#